data_9793c1275f2c5525bc87bec8ffb8bef4
#
_entry.id   9793c1275f2c5525bc87bec8ffb8bef4
#
_cell.length_a   1.000
_cell.length_b   1.000
_cell.length_c   1.000
_cell.angle_alpha   90.00
_cell.angle_beta   90.00
_cell.angle_gamma   90.00
#
_symmetry.space_group_name_H-M   'P 1'
#
loop_
_entity.id
_entity.type
_entity.pdbx_description
1 polymer ?
#
loop_
_entity_poly.entity_id
_entity_poly.type
_entity_poly.pdbx_seq_one_letter_code
_entity_poly.pdbx_strand_id
1 'polypeptide(L)'
;MIVPTDTVDLSLTTTSGVAVNLGTATQQVVNSNLSLKLSSSTVFEKAIGGIGNDTLTGNSLGNTLTGNAGNDRLTGGSGNDSVVGGLGDDTYVFGTATTAEADTVTEAPNRGTDTLSFSTLTTNVRLSLGTRAVQTVHANRTLKLNAGSVFENLVGGSGNDTLRGNSLANILVGNAGDDTLNGGGGGDILIGGLGLDTLNGGEDEDILIAGFTTSDSLFSNLNVLLAEWVSVNAYDARIINLRAGVGAPAVSLKATVNVLNDASEVDSLVGGNGTDWYFRALDDVVTGLVTDEVLDVL
;
A
#
# COMPACT_ATOMS: atom_id res chain seq x y z
N MET A 1 -13.81 -35.29 -11.93
CA MET A 1 -12.66 -35.15 -12.86
C MET A 1 -11.91 -33.94 -12.37
N ILE A 2 -10.67 -34.11 -11.90
CA ILE A 2 -9.83 -32.96 -11.53
C ILE A 2 -9.29 -32.44 -12.86
N VAL A 3 -9.71 -31.24 -13.25
CA VAL A 3 -9.11 -30.53 -14.38
C VAL A 3 -7.73 -30.10 -13.90
N PRO A 4 -6.63 -30.44 -14.60
CA PRO A 4 -5.31 -29.93 -14.22
C PRO A 4 -5.32 -28.41 -14.29
N THR A 5 -4.77 -27.74 -13.29
CA THR A 5 -4.56 -26.29 -13.32
C THR A 5 -3.45 -25.96 -14.30
N ASP A 6 -3.75 -25.13 -15.29
CA ASP A 6 -2.74 -24.67 -16.25
C ASP A 6 -1.83 -23.62 -15.60
N THR A 7 -0.52 -23.88 -15.66
CA THR A 7 0.48 -23.06 -14.94
C THR A 7 1.50 -22.47 -15.90
N VAL A 8 1.79 -21.18 -15.71
CA VAL A 8 3.01 -20.53 -16.22
C VAL A 8 4.01 -20.48 -15.07
N ASP A 9 5.04 -21.30 -15.13
CA ASP A 9 6.06 -21.42 -14.08
C ASP A 9 7.40 -20.85 -14.58
N LEU A 10 7.82 -19.75 -13.98
CA LEU A 10 9.07 -19.05 -14.23
C LEU A 10 9.98 -19.02 -13.00
N SER A 11 9.73 -19.90 -12.03
CA SER A 11 10.45 -19.97 -10.75
C SER A 11 11.97 -20.19 -10.89
N LEU A 12 12.41 -20.69 -12.03
CA LEU A 12 13.84 -20.89 -12.33
C LEU A 12 14.52 -19.66 -12.96
N THR A 13 13.82 -18.54 -13.14
CA THR A 13 14.44 -17.28 -13.59
C THR A 13 15.22 -16.66 -12.44
N THR A 14 16.53 -16.50 -12.62
CA THR A 14 17.46 -16.15 -11.54
C THR A 14 18.15 -14.79 -11.71
N THR A 15 17.92 -14.08 -12.79
CA THR A 15 18.74 -12.90 -13.13
C THR A 15 17.95 -11.65 -13.49
N SER A 16 16.66 -11.75 -13.74
CA SER A 16 15.83 -10.59 -14.10
C SER A 16 14.37 -10.86 -13.75
N GLY A 17 13.66 -9.84 -13.36
CA GLY A 17 12.21 -9.91 -13.18
C GLY A 17 11.48 -10.32 -14.46
N VAL A 18 10.31 -10.90 -14.29
CA VAL A 18 9.45 -11.33 -15.38
C VAL A 18 8.13 -10.56 -15.37
N ALA A 19 7.56 -10.32 -16.55
CA ALA A 19 6.24 -9.74 -16.71
C ALA A 19 5.32 -10.73 -17.41
N VAL A 20 4.28 -11.20 -16.73
CA VAL A 20 3.30 -12.15 -17.27
C VAL A 20 1.88 -11.67 -17.00
N ASN A 21 1.06 -11.67 -18.04
CA ASN A 21 -0.37 -11.41 -17.96
C ASN A 21 -1.13 -12.63 -18.50
N LEU A 22 -1.84 -13.34 -17.63
CA LEU A 22 -2.66 -14.51 -17.98
C LEU A 22 -3.92 -14.12 -18.78
N GLY A 23 -4.34 -12.85 -18.68
CA GLY A 23 -5.52 -12.31 -19.37
C GLY A 23 -5.28 -11.93 -20.83
N THR A 24 -4.10 -12.20 -21.41
CA THR A 24 -3.80 -11.89 -22.80
C THR A 24 -3.29 -13.10 -23.58
N ALA A 25 -3.85 -13.34 -24.76
CA ALA A 25 -3.38 -14.35 -25.71
C ALA A 25 -2.48 -13.76 -26.81
N THR A 26 -2.20 -12.47 -26.79
CA THR A 26 -1.21 -11.86 -27.69
C THR A 26 0.21 -12.18 -27.20
N GLN A 27 1.19 -12.05 -28.08
CA GLN A 27 2.58 -12.20 -27.68
C GLN A 27 2.95 -11.10 -26.68
N GLN A 28 3.54 -11.50 -25.56
CA GLN A 28 4.03 -10.61 -24.50
C GLN A 28 5.53 -10.82 -24.31
N VAL A 29 6.25 -9.74 -24.03
CA VAL A 29 7.67 -9.79 -23.68
C VAL A 29 7.74 -10.03 -22.17
N VAL A 30 8.23 -11.20 -21.78
CA VAL A 30 8.34 -11.60 -20.37
C VAL A 30 9.56 -10.97 -19.72
N ASN A 31 10.68 -10.99 -20.42
CA ASN A 31 11.92 -10.27 -20.08
C ASN A 31 12.75 -10.04 -21.34
N SER A 32 13.96 -9.50 -21.21
CA SER A 32 14.85 -9.21 -22.36
C SER A 32 15.16 -10.43 -23.26
N ASN A 33 15.00 -11.63 -22.75
CA ASN A 33 15.42 -12.88 -23.43
C ASN A 33 14.25 -13.84 -23.72
N LEU A 34 13.05 -13.51 -23.23
CA LEU A 34 11.90 -14.41 -23.32
C LEU A 34 10.64 -13.64 -23.76
N SER A 35 9.99 -14.16 -24.80
CA SER A 35 8.64 -13.80 -25.17
C SER A 35 7.71 -15.01 -25.03
N LEU A 36 6.51 -14.78 -24.54
CA LEU A 36 5.49 -15.79 -24.32
C LEU A 36 4.24 -15.45 -25.12
N LYS A 37 3.58 -16.47 -25.65
CA LYS A 37 2.23 -16.35 -26.20
C LYS A 37 1.36 -17.44 -25.60
N LEU A 38 0.36 -17.06 -24.85
CA LEU A 38 -0.59 -18.00 -24.28
C LEU A 38 -1.58 -18.49 -25.36
N SER A 39 -2.06 -19.72 -25.24
CA SER A 39 -3.03 -20.30 -26.15
C SER A 39 -4.42 -19.64 -26.01
N SER A 40 -4.73 -19.12 -24.83
CA SER A 40 -5.98 -18.44 -24.48
C SER A 40 -5.76 -17.47 -23.33
N SER A 41 -6.63 -16.48 -23.19
CA SER A 41 -6.68 -15.55 -22.05
C SER A 41 -7.52 -16.05 -20.87
N THR A 42 -8.11 -17.23 -20.96
CA THR A 42 -9.11 -17.74 -19.98
C THR A 42 -8.93 -19.21 -19.62
N VAL A 43 -7.70 -19.73 -19.68
CA VAL A 43 -7.41 -21.14 -19.34
C VAL A 43 -6.28 -21.30 -18.32
N PHE A 44 -5.45 -20.28 -18.13
CA PHE A 44 -4.35 -20.36 -17.16
C PHE A 44 -4.83 -19.86 -15.82
N GLU A 45 -4.67 -20.68 -14.79
CA GLU A 45 -5.06 -20.36 -13.41
C GLU A 45 -3.87 -20.00 -12.52
N LYS A 46 -2.64 -20.33 -12.96
CA LYS A 46 -1.47 -20.11 -12.09
C LYS A 46 -0.30 -19.44 -12.81
N ALA A 47 0.32 -18.47 -12.14
CA ALA A 47 1.60 -17.89 -12.53
C ALA A 47 2.55 -17.88 -11.34
N ILE A 48 3.81 -18.26 -11.60
CA ILE A 48 4.89 -18.28 -10.60
C ILE A 48 6.07 -17.49 -11.17
N GLY A 49 6.47 -16.45 -10.45
CA GLY A 49 7.66 -15.64 -10.73
C GLY A 49 8.97 -16.31 -10.30
N GLY A 50 10.06 -15.57 -10.36
CA GLY A 50 11.40 -16.03 -10.05
C GLY A 50 12.02 -15.40 -8.80
N ILE A 51 13.26 -14.93 -8.94
CA ILE A 51 13.96 -14.21 -7.86
C ILE A 51 14.17 -12.72 -8.18
N GLY A 52 13.62 -12.22 -9.26
CA GLY A 52 13.69 -10.80 -9.64
C GLY A 52 12.37 -10.10 -9.38
N ASN A 53 12.35 -8.80 -9.50
CA ASN A 53 11.12 -8.02 -9.34
C ASN A 53 10.14 -8.34 -10.47
N ASP A 54 9.10 -9.08 -10.17
CA ASP A 54 8.18 -9.64 -11.13
C ASP A 54 6.90 -8.79 -11.26
N THR A 55 6.24 -8.89 -12.40
CA THR A 55 4.91 -8.34 -12.61
C THR A 55 3.99 -9.45 -13.08
N LEU A 56 3.11 -9.92 -12.20
CA LEU A 56 2.17 -11.00 -12.49
C LEU A 56 0.74 -10.47 -12.49
N THR A 57 0.05 -10.71 -13.59
CA THR A 57 -1.37 -10.34 -13.73
C THR A 57 -2.17 -11.57 -14.07
N GLY A 58 -3.21 -11.82 -13.31
CA GLY A 58 -4.19 -12.88 -13.55
C GLY A 58 -5.19 -12.54 -14.69
N ASN A 59 -6.29 -13.23 -14.72
CA ASN A 59 -7.32 -13.09 -15.74
C ASN A 59 -8.73 -12.98 -15.10
N SER A 60 -9.75 -13.57 -15.71
CA SER A 60 -11.11 -13.58 -15.16
C SER A 60 -11.48 -14.87 -14.42
N LEU A 61 -10.52 -15.76 -14.22
CA LEU A 61 -10.68 -16.99 -13.43
C LEU A 61 -10.19 -16.74 -12.00
N GLY A 62 -10.42 -17.68 -11.10
CA GLY A 62 -9.72 -17.70 -9.81
C GLY A 62 -8.26 -18.09 -10.03
N ASN A 63 -7.35 -17.14 -9.83
CA ASN A 63 -5.94 -17.33 -10.08
C ASN A 63 -5.14 -17.63 -8.80
N THR A 64 -4.01 -18.30 -8.96
CA THR A 64 -2.96 -18.39 -7.93
C THR A 64 -1.70 -17.72 -8.47
N LEU A 65 -1.30 -16.61 -7.87
CA LEU A 65 -0.11 -15.87 -8.23
C LEU A 65 0.92 -15.98 -7.11
N THR A 66 2.17 -16.26 -7.47
CA THR A 66 3.29 -16.36 -6.51
C THR A 66 4.48 -15.58 -7.06
N GLY A 67 4.92 -14.52 -6.35
CA GLY A 67 6.09 -13.72 -6.71
C GLY A 67 7.39 -14.48 -6.47
N ASN A 68 7.59 -15.03 -5.31
CA ASN A 68 8.74 -15.67 -4.69
C ASN A 68 9.72 -14.69 -4.07
N ALA A 69 10.68 -14.15 -4.79
CA ALA A 69 11.68 -13.24 -4.22
C ALA A 69 11.94 -12.08 -5.18
N GLY A 70 12.07 -10.90 -4.62
CA GLY A 70 12.14 -9.63 -5.34
C GLY A 70 10.99 -8.74 -4.92
N ASN A 71 10.97 -7.51 -5.35
CA ASN A 71 9.87 -6.59 -5.10
C ASN A 71 8.83 -6.77 -6.22
N ASP A 72 7.80 -7.54 -5.96
CA ASP A 72 6.86 -8.01 -6.96
C ASP A 72 5.60 -7.14 -7.04
N ARG A 73 5.02 -7.06 -8.22
CA ARG A 73 3.72 -6.43 -8.45
C ARG A 73 2.70 -7.48 -8.89
N LEU A 74 1.70 -7.71 -8.05
CA LEU A 74 0.75 -8.81 -8.20
C LEU A 74 -0.67 -8.25 -8.35
N THR A 75 -1.36 -8.66 -9.42
CA THR A 75 -2.74 -8.26 -9.72
C THR A 75 -3.57 -9.51 -10.03
N GLY A 76 -4.47 -9.91 -9.14
CA GLY A 76 -5.29 -11.11 -9.32
C GLY A 76 -6.19 -11.03 -10.55
N GLY A 77 -6.82 -9.90 -10.76
CA GLY A 77 -7.79 -9.70 -11.83
C GLY A 77 -9.22 -9.80 -11.30
N SER A 78 -10.10 -10.41 -12.07
CA SER A 78 -11.42 -10.78 -11.60
C SER A 78 -11.44 -12.25 -11.19
N GLY A 79 -12.38 -12.62 -10.33
CA GLY A 79 -12.48 -13.98 -9.80
C GLY A 79 -12.02 -14.07 -8.36
N ASN A 80 -11.91 -15.28 -7.85
CA ASN A 80 -11.48 -15.51 -6.47
C ASN A 80 -9.99 -15.87 -6.47
N ASP A 81 -9.14 -14.92 -6.16
CA ASP A 81 -7.70 -15.05 -6.33
C ASP A 81 -6.98 -15.38 -5.02
N SER A 82 -5.89 -16.12 -5.15
CA SER A 82 -4.93 -16.37 -4.08
C SER A 82 -3.56 -15.81 -4.49
N VAL A 83 -3.09 -14.81 -3.76
CA VAL A 83 -1.89 -14.07 -4.12
C VAL A 83 -0.86 -14.14 -2.99
N VAL A 84 0.37 -14.46 -3.35
CA VAL A 84 1.52 -14.59 -2.44
C VAL A 84 2.68 -13.79 -3.01
N GLY A 85 3.16 -12.78 -2.30
CA GLY A 85 4.32 -11.99 -2.68
C GLY A 85 5.60 -12.79 -2.45
N GLY A 86 6.02 -12.89 -1.22
CA GLY A 86 7.13 -13.74 -0.82
C GLY A 86 8.24 -13.00 -0.09
N LEU A 87 9.40 -12.82 -0.69
CA LEU A 87 10.52 -12.06 -0.16
C LEU A 87 10.68 -10.75 -0.90
N GLY A 88 10.75 -9.66 -0.20
CA GLY A 88 10.94 -8.31 -0.76
C GLY A 88 9.72 -7.45 -0.57
N ASP A 89 9.78 -6.21 -1.01
CA ASP A 89 8.71 -5.24 -0.83
C ASP A 89 7.67 -5.43 -1.95
N ASP A 90 6.59 -6.12 -1.65
CA ASP A 90 5.60 -6.53 -2.63
C ASP A 90 4.42 -5.56 -2.72
N THR A 91 3.82 -5.47 -3.89
CA THR A 91 2.63 -4.65 -4.13
C THR A 91 1.49 -5.49 -4.66
N TYR A 92 0.41 -5.58 -3.90
CA TYR A 92 -0.85 -6.21 -4.26
C TYR A 92 -1.82 -5.18 -4.79
N VAL A 93 -2.25 -5.34 -6.04
CA VAL A 93 -3.07 -4.35 -6.73
C VAL A 93 -4.47 -4.86 -6.95
N PHE A 94 -5.45 -4.08 -6.51
CA PHE A 94 -6.87 -4.39 -6.61
C PHE A 94 -7.58 -3.37 -7.50
N GLY A 95 -8.16 -3.85 -8.58
CA GLY A 95 -8.98 -3.06 -9.49
C GLY A 95 -10.47 -3.17 -9.18
N THR A 96 -11.31 -2.60 -10.03
CA THR A 96 -12.77 -2.66 -9.88
C THR A 96 -13.30 -4.08 -10.03
N ALA A 97 -14.08 -4.55 -9.05
CA ALA A 97 -14.81 -5.80 -9.11
C ALA A 97 -16.22 -5.55 -9.66
N THR A 98 -16.56 -6.16 -10.79
CA THR A 98 -17.89 -6.05 -11.42
C THR A 98 -18.86 -7.15 -10.98
N THR A 99 -18.32 -8.25 -10.47
CA THR A 99 -19.06 -9.39 -9.92
C THR A 99 -18.54 -9.68 -8.51
N ALA A 100 -19.31 -10.42 -7.71
CA ALA A 100 -18.86 -10.80 -6.37
C ALA A 100 -17.62 -11.69 -6.44
N GLU A 101 -16.56 -11.30 -5.75
CA GLU A 101 -15.29 -12.02 -5.69
C GLU A 101 -14.70 -12.00 -4.27
N ALA A 102 -13.90 -13.01 -3.99
CA ALA A 102 -13.29 -13.22 -2.67
C ALA A 102 -11.81 -13.58 -2.84
N ASP A 103 -10.96 -12.60 -2.54
CA ASP A 103 -9.52 -12.77 -2.69
C ASP A 103 -8.85 -13.09 -1.36
N THR A 104 -7.70 -13.74 -1.47
CA THR A 104 -6.82 -14.02 -0.33
C THR A 104 -5.42 -13.54 -0.62
N VAL A 105 -4.87 -12.73 0.25
CA VAL A 105 -3.45 -12.34 0.23
C VAL A 105 -2.73 -13.04 1.37
N THR A 106 -1.57 -13.59 1.05
CA THR A 106 -0.73 -14.30 2.01
C THR A 106 0.66 -13.70 2.03
N GLU A 107 1.08 -13.29 3.21
CA GLU A 107 2.44 -12.86 3.52
C GLU A 107 3.01 -13.59 4.72
N ALA A 108 4.33 -13.60 4.81
CA ALA A 108 5.07 -14.12 5.95
C ALA A 108 5.78 -12.97 6.69
N PRO A 109 5.86 -13.01 8.03
CA PRO A 109 6.48 -11.94 8.81
C PRO A 109 7.93 -11.68 8.41
N ASN A 110 8.35 -10.41 8.45
CA ASN A 110 9.74 -9.96 8.23
C ASN A 110 10.30 -10.37 6.86
N ARG A 111 9.49 -10.29 5.81
CA ARG A 111 9.86 -10.64 4.44
C ARG A 111 10.02 -9.44 3.51
N GLY A 112 9.73 -8.24 3.97
CA GLY A 112 9.78 -6.99 3.23
C GLY A 112 8.85 -5.97 3.85
N THR A 113 8.54 -4.93 3.11
CA THR A 113 7.53 -3.91 3.41
C THR A 113 6.46 -3.95 2.33
N ASP A 114 5.29 -4.51 2.68
CA ASP A 114 4.28 -4.90 1.71
C ASP A 114 3.14 -3.90 1.60
N THR A 115 2.66 -3.68 0.37
CA THR A 115 1.65 -2.68 0.05
C THR A 115 0.39 -3.29 -0.52
N LEU A 116 -0.77 -3.00 0.09
CA LEU A 116 -2.10 -3.23 -0.50
C LEU A 116 -2.57 -1.94 -1.19
N SER A 117 -2.76 -1.97 -2.50
CA SER A 117 -3.09 -0.79 -3.30
C SER A 117 -4.44 -0.91 -3.97
N PHE A 118 -5.31 0.06 -3.66
CA PHE A 118 -6.63 0.27 -4.27
C PHE A 118 -6.66 1.57 -5.08
N SER A 119 -5.52 2.12 -5.44
CA SER A 119 -5.35 3.45 -6.04
C SER A 119 -6.11 3.67 -7.36
N THR A 120 -6.55 2.60 -8.01
CA THR A 120 -7.35 2.69 -9.25
C THR A 120 -8.87 2.67 -9.01
N LEU A 121 -9.31 2.47 -7.77
CA LEU A 121 -10.73 2.46 -7.43
C LEU A 121 -11.27 3.89 -7.30
N THR A 122 -12.52 4.04 -7.74
CA THR A 122 -13.29 5.29 -7.59
C THR A 122 -14.45 5.14 -6.59
N THR A 123 -14.54 3.98 -5.95
CA THR A 123 -15.56 3.66 -4.95
C THR A 123 -14.88 3.49 -3.60
N ASN A 124 -15.63 3.74 -2.55
CA ASN A 124 -15.14 3.65 -1.17
C ASN A 124 -14.52 2.30 -0.85
N VAL A 125 -13.34 2.33 -0.26
CA VAL A 125 -12.58 1.18 0.24
C VAL A 125 -12.71 1.12 1.76
N ARG A 126 -12.89 -0.07 2.30
CA ARG A 126 -12.89 -0.29 3.74
C ARG A 126 -12.00 -1.48 4.08
N LEU A 127 -10.85 -1.23 4.71
CA LEU A 127 -9.90 -2.28 5.03
C LEU A 127 -9.14 -2.02 6.33
N SER A 128 -8.87 -3.08 7.08
CA SER A 128 -7.98 -3.08 8.24
C SER A 128 -6.86 -4.10 8.06
N LEU A 129 -5.62 -3.67 8.23
CA LEU A 129 -4.44 -4.54 8.19
C LEU A 129 -4.34 -5.43 9.43
N GLY A 130 -4.98 -5.04 10.54
CA GLY A 130 -4.89 -5.74 11.84
C GLY A 130 -5.77 -6.99 11.98
N THR A 131 -6.54 -7.40 10.97
CA THR A 131 -7.47 -8.53 11.10
C THR A 131 -7.26 -9.60 10.05
N ARG A 132 -7.44 -10.86 10.46
CA ARG A 132 -7.46 -12.04 9.58
C ARG A 132 -8.87 -12.46 9.16
N ALA A 133 -9.89 -11.77 9.67
CA ALA A 133 -11.25 -12.02 9.24
C ALA A 133 -11.44 -11.63 7.76
N VAL A 134 -12.40 -12.26 7.10
CA VAL A 134 -12.83 -11.82 5.77
C VAL A 134 -13.45 -10.43 5.90
N GLN A 135 -12.99 -9.48 5.11
CA GLN A 135 -13.44 -8.10 5.11
C GLN A 135 -14.17 -7.78 3.80
N THR A 136 -15.29 -7.10 3.88
CA THR A 136 -15.93 -6.51 2.69
C THR A 136 -15.22 -5.20 2.40
N VAL A 137 -14.39 -5.19 1.36
CA VAL A 137 -13.57 -4.03 1.00
C VAL A 137 -14.38 -2.99 0.23
N HIS A 138 -15.17 -3.42 -0.72
CA HIS A 138 -16.17 -2.62 -1.43
C HIS A 138 -17.32 -3.53 -1.92
N ALA A 139 -18.32 -2.98 -2.61
CA ALA A 139 -19.61 -3.66 -2.90
C ALA A 139 -19.49 -5.10 -3.43
N ASN A 140 -18.49 -5.39 -4.24
CA ASN A 140 -18.34 -6.70 -4.91
C ASN A 140 -17.07 -7.44 -4.52
N ARG A 141 -16.24 -6.89 -3.60
CA ARG A 141 -14.99 -7.55 -3.22
C ARG A 141 -14.92 -7.81 -1.72
N THR A 142 -14.64 -9.07 -1.38
CA THR A 142 -14.16 -9.44 -0.07
C THR A 142 -12.68 -9.81 -0.12
N LEU A 143 -11.95 -9.47 0.93
CA LEU A 143 -10.53 -9.76 1.03
C LEU A 143 -10.24 -10.45 2.36
N LYS A 144 -9.39 -11.46 2.32
CA LYS A 144 -8.83 -12.12 3.49
C LYS A 144 -7.31 -11.94 3.50
N LEU A 145 -6.80 -11.38 4.58
CA LEU A 145 -5.38 -11.32 4.87
C LEU A 145 -5.01 -12.52 5.75
N ASN A 146 -4.12 -13.39 5.28
CA ASN A 146 -3.75 -14.60 6.03
C ASN A 146 -2.86 -14.33 7.24
N ALA A 147 -2.23 -13.16 7.29
CA ALA A 147 -1.51 -12.69 8.46
C ALA A 147 -1.96 -11.25 8.77
N GLY A 148 -2.31 -10.98 10.03
CA GLY A 148 -2.94 -9.71 10.41
C GLY A 148 -1.97 -8.63 10.88
N SER A 149 -0.67 -8.88 10.96
CA SER A 149 0.32 -7.90 11.42
C SER A 149 1.62 -8.09 10.65
N VAL A 150 1.53 -8.09 9.33
CA VAL A 150 2.65 -8.29 8.41
C VAL A 150 2.54 -7.39 7.18
N PHE A 151 1.46 -6.61 7.06
CA PHE A 151 1.32 -5.61 6.00
C PHE A 151 1.58 -4.23 6.61
N GLU A 152 2.40 -3.45 5.94
CA GLU A 152 2.84 -2.15 6.41
C GLU A 152 2.12 -1.00 5.70
N ASN A 153 1.81 -1.14 4.40
CA ASN A 153 1.29 -0.04 3.61
C ASN A 153 -0.12 -0.32 3.06
N LEU A 154 -0.96 0.70 3.07
CA LEU A 154 -2.32 0.64 2.54
C LEU A 154 -2.65 1.93 1.78
N VAL A 155 -3.11 1.78 0.55
CA VAL A 155 -3.46 2.88 -0.35
C VAL A 155 -4.91 2.80 -0.74
N GLY A 156 -5.66 3.83 -0.46
CA GLY A 156 -7.04 4.04 -0.90
C GLY A 156 -7.17 4.41 -2.38
N GLY A 157 -8.36 4.74 -2.79
CA GLY A 157 -8.71 5.13 -4.15
C GLY A 157 -9.04 6.62 -4.31
N SER A 158 -10.13 6.92 -5.01
CA SER A 158 -10.69 8.27 -5.08
C SER A 158 -12.12 8.33 -4.54
N GLY A 159 -12.51 7.37 -3.72
CA GLY A 159 -13.76 7.36 -2.98
C GLY A 159 -13.50 7.64 -1.51
N ASN A 160 -14.54 7.88 -0.72
CA ASN A 160 -14.42 8.11 0.72
C ASN A 160 -14.04 6.81 1.43
N ASP A 161 -12.76 6.66 1.76
CA ASP A 161 -12.17 5.42 2.23
C ASP A 161 -12.16 5.31 3.76
N THR A 162 -12.08 4.10 4.28
CA THR A 162 -11.85 3.83 5.70
C THR A 162 -10.68 2.86 5.83
N LEU A 163 -9.52 3.38 6.12
CA LEU A 163 -8.26 2.64 6.15
C LEU A 163 -7.76 2.52 7.59
N ARG A 164 -7.43 1.31 7.99
CA ARG A 164 -6.88 1.06 9.31
C ARG A 164 -5.61 0.22 9.24
N GLY A 165 -4.56 0.71 9.87
CA GLY A 165 -3.30 0.00 10.09
C GLY A 165 -3.40 -1.13 11.12
N ASN A 166 -2.30 -1.46 11.71
CA ASN A 166 -2.17 -2.55 12.69
C ASN A 166 -1.30 -2.13 13.90
N SER A 167 -0.41 -2.97 14.38
CA SER A 167 0.53 -2.65 15.47
C SER A 167 1.98 -2.51 14.98
N LEU A 168 2.18 -2.42 13.68
CA LEU A 168 3.46 -2.10 13.07
C LEU A 168 3.46 -0.62 12.67
N ALA A 169 4.64 -0.10 12.34
CA ALA A 169 4.72 1.18 11.64
C ALA A 169 4.11 1.05 10.25
N ASN A 170 3.08 1.85 9.96
CA ASN A 170 2.31 1.80 8.73
C ASN A 170 2.43 3.10 7.92
N ILE A 171 2.22 2.99 6.61
CA ILE A 171 1.95 4.12 5.73
C ILE A 171 0.54 3.97 5.20
N LEU A 172 -0.34 4.90 5.53
CA LEU A 172 -1.72 4.96 5.04
C LEU A 172 -1.88 6.18 4.14
N VAL A 173 -2.38 5.96 2.92
CA VAL A 173 -2.63 7.04 1.95
C VAL A 173 -4.09 6.98 1.51
N GLY A 174 -4.87 8.05 1.77
CA GLY A 174 -6.27 8.16 1.35
C GLY A 174 -6.39 8.40 -0.16
N ASN A 175 -5.64 9.32 -0.71
CA ASN A 175 -5.62 9.92 -2.03
C ASN A 175 -6.70 10.99 -2.23
N ALA A 176 -7.90 10.65 -2.62
CA ALA A 176 -8.96 11.62 -2.87
C ALA A 176 -10.30 11.10 -2.35
N GLY A 177 -11.13 12.01 -1.86
CA GLY A 177 -12.38 11.68 -1.17
C GLY A 177 -12.28 12.05 0.31
N ASP A 178 -13.40 12.05 1.02
CA ASP A 178 -13.39 12.31 2.46
C ASP A 178 -13.01 11.03 3.20
N ASP A 179 -11.75 10.92 3.58
CA ASP A 179 -11.16 9.68 4.07
C ASP A 179 -11.12 9.61 5.61
N THR A 180 -11.11 8.40 6.13
CA THR A 180 -10.88 8.11 7.55
C THR A 180 -9.70 7.16 7.68
N LEU A 181 -8.58 7.67 8.18
CA LEU A 181 -7.35 6.93 8.37
C LEU A 181 -7.09 6.74 9.87
N ASN A 182 -6.74 5.51 10.27
CA ASN A 182 -6.33 5.19 11.64
C ASN A 182 -5.06 4.33 11.60
N GLY A 183 -3.94 4.86 12.06
CA GLY A 183 -2.65 4.19 12.09
C GLY A 183 -2.67 2.93 12.96
N GLY A 184 -2.98 3.10 14.20
CA GLY A 184 -3.13 1.99 15.15
C GLY A 184 -2.09 2.04 16.26
N GLY A 185 -1.04 1.28 16.15
CA GLY A 185 0.12 1.37 17.03
C GLY A 185 1.40 1.22 16.21
N GLY A 186 2.52 1.66 16.75
CA GLY A 186 3.75 1.88 15.98
C GLY A 186 3.76 3.28 15.36
N GLY A 187 4.92 3.83 15.10
CA GLY A 187 5.02 5.17 14.51
C GLY A 187 4.61 5.18 13.05
N ASP A 188 3.49 5.82 12.74
CA ASP A 188 2.81 5.75 11.45
C ASP A 188 3.03 7.02 10.61
N ILE A 189 2.84 6.91 9.30
CA ILE A 189 2.68 8.05 8.38
C ILE A 189 1.28 7.98 7.78
N LEU A 190 0.43 8.97 8.08
CA LEU A 190 -0.91 9.10 7.55
C LEU A 190 -0.98 10.29 6.60
N ILE A 191 -1.46 10.06 5.37
CA ILE A 191 -1.60 11.09 4.33
C ILE A 191 -3.05 11.08 3.89
N GLY A 192 -3.80 12.14 4.18
CA GLY A 192 -5.20 12.28 3.81
C GLY A 192 -5.35 12.36 2.30
N GLY A 193 -4.91 13.42 1.70
CA GLY A 193 -4.93 13.64 0.27
C GLY A 193 -5.81 14.82 -0.12
N LEU A 194 -6.81 14.60 -0.94
CA LEU A 194 -7.79 15.59 -1.34
C LEU A 194 -9.14 15.27 -0.72
N GLY A 195 -9.76 16.18 -0.02
CA GLY A 195 -11.09 16.04 0.60
C GLY A 195 -11.08 16.35 2.09
N LEU A 196 -12.21 16.14 2.74
CA LEU A 196 -12.37 16.36 4.19
C LEU A 196 -11.90 15.11 4.94
N ASP A 197 -10.65 15.09 5.38
CA ASP A 197 -10.05 13.91 5.94
C ASP A 197 -10.10 13.87 7.48
N THR A 198 -10.14 12.67 8.01
CA THR A 198 -10.01 12.39 9.44
C THR A 198 -8.84 11.45 9.68
N LEU A 199 -7.77 11.96 10.24
CA LEU A 199 -6.55 11.24 10.53
C LEU A 199 -6.41 11.03 12.05
N ASN A 200 -6.21 9.77 12.44
CA ASN A 200 -5.91 9.38 13.81
C ASN A 200 -4.65 8.52 13.83
N GLY A 201 -3.55 9.05 14.36
CA GLY A 201 -2.27 8.33 14.48
C GLY A 201 -2.44 7.08 15.34
N GLY A 202 -2.70 7.25 16.61
CA GLY A 202 -3.00 6.13 17.51
C GLY A 202 -2.07 6.04 18.71
N GLU A 203 -1.31 4.97 18.84
CA GLU A 203 -0.27 4.81 19.85
C GLU A 203 1.11 5.00 19.20
N ASP A 204 2.08 5.46 20.00
CA ASP A 204 3.42 5.85 19.59
C ASP A 204 3.45 7.19 18.80
N GLU A 205 4.58 7.56 18.23
CA GLU A 205 4.80 8.86 17.60
C GLU A 205 4.47 8.80 16.11
N ASP A 206 3.57 9.66 15.63
CA ASP A 206 3.02 9.61 14.29
C ASP A 206 3.33 10.87 13.46
N ILE A 207 3.29 10.73 12.13
CA ILE A 207 3.30 11.85 11.18
C ILE A 207 1.93 11.92 10.51
N LEU A 208 1.22 13.02 10.71
CA LEU A 208 -0.09 13.26 10.12
C LEU A 208 0.00 14.39 9.08
N ILE A 209 -0.37 14.09 7.84
CA ILE A 209 -0.34 15.00 6.70
C ILE A 209 -1.76 15.15 6.19
N ALA A 210 -2.37 16.31 6.40
CA ALA A 210 -3.74 16.62 5.98
C ALA A 210 -3.88 16.54 4.46
N GLY A 211 -3.02 17.22 3.71
CA GLY A 211 -2.99 17.18 2.25
C GLY A 211 -2.17 16.01 1.69
N PHE A 212 -1.32 16.28 0.74
CA PHE A 212 -0.56 15.25 0.01
C PHE A 212 0.94 15.56 -0.07
N THR A 213 1.73 14.55 -0.44
CA THR A 213 3.17 14.75 -0.69
C THR A 213 3.52 14.50 -2.15
N THR A 214 4.66 15.02 -2.58
CA THR A 214 5.22 14.69 -3.90
C THR A 214 5.67 13.24 -4.03
N SER A 215 5.58 12.47 -2.95
CA SER A 215 6.05 11.08 -2.85
C SER A 215 4.94 10.05 -2.62
N ASP A 216 3.65 10.43 -2.54
CA ASP A 216 2.55 9.52 -2.19
C ASP A 216 2.43 8.29 -3.09
N SER A 217 2.81 8.42 -4.35
CA SER A 217 2.85 7.31 -5.29
C SER A 217 4.17 6.52 -5.28
N LEU A 218 5.17 6.93 -4.47
CA LEU A 218 6.51 6.37 -4.42
C LEU A 218 6.80 5.77 -3.05
N PHE A 219 6.23 4.61 -2.77
CA PHE A 219 6.37 3.96 -1.45
C PHE A 219 7.81 3.71 -1.03
N SER A 220 8.75 3.51 -1.97
CA SER A 220 10.18 3.46 -1.66
C SER A 220 10.68 4.73 -0.96
N ASN A 221 10.14 5.90 -1.33
CA ASN A 221 10.48 7.16 -0.68
C ASN A 221 9.80 7.28 0.68
N LEU A 222 8.52 6.95 0.77
CA LEU A 222 7.78 6.99 2.03
C LEU A 222 8.37 6.02 3.05
N ASN A 223 8.76 4.82 2.63
CA ASN A 223 9.44 3.85 3.49
C ASN A 223 10.79 4.37 4.04
N VAL A 224 11.52 5.16 3.26
CA VAL A 224 12.75 5.83 3.74
C VAL A 224 12.42 6.87 4.81
N LEU A 225 11.35 7.63 4.64
CA LEU A 225 10.88 8.60 5.64
C LEU A 225 10.43 7.88 6.92
N LEU A 226 9.63 6.82 6.78
CA LEU A 226 9.16 6.01 7.90
C LEU A 226 10.32 5.38 8.67
N ALA A 227 11.33 4.86 7.98
CA ALA A 227 12.51 4.26 8.62
C ALA A 227 13.29 5.26 9.49
N GLU A 228 13.40 6.54 9.07
CA GLU A 228 13.96 7.59 9.91
C GLU A 228 13.01 7.93 11.07
N TRP A 229 11.70 8.01 10.81
CA TRP A 229 10.71 8.36 11.82
C TRP A 229 10.70 7.37 13.00
N VAL A 230 10.75 6.07 12.74
CA VAL A 230 10.79 5.03 13.78
C VAL A 230 12.20 4.67 14.25
N SER A 231 13.19 5.47 13.87
CA SER A 231 14.58 5.22 14.26
C SER A 231 14.82 5.47 15.76
N VAL A 232 15.96 5.02 16.26
CA VAL A 232 16.37 5.24 17.66
C VAL A 232 16.85 6.67 17.96
N ASN A 233 16.83 7.56 16.97
CA ASN A 233 17.20 8.95 17.13
C ASN A 233 16.18 9.68 18.02
N ALA A 234 16.64 10.74 18.72
CA ALA A 234 15.72 11.59 19.46
C ALA A 234 14.74 12.30 18.52
N TYR A 235 13.54 12.59 18.99
CA TYR A 235 12.44 13.20 18.22
C TYR A 235 12.88 14.42 17.39
N ASP A 236 13.53 15.42 18.05
CA ASP A 236 14.02 16.60 17.34
C ASP A 236 15.05 16.28 16.24
N ALA A 237 15.90 15.26 16.48
CA ALA A 237 16.89 14.84 15.50
C ALA A 237 16.24 14.20 14.28
N ARG A 238 15.18 13.41 14.48
CA ARG A 238 14.39 12.80 13.38
C ARG A 238 13.74 13.89 12.53
N ILE A 239 13.10 14.88 13.13
CA ILE A 239 12.50 16.01 12.40
C ILE A 239 13.57 16.78 11.61
N ILE A 240 14.74 17.06 12.20
CA ILE A 240 15.84 17.74 11.51
C ILE A 240 16.29 16.90 10.30
N ASN A 241 16.47 15.60 10.47
CA ASN A 241 16.89 14.70 9.40
C ASN A 241 15.85 14.64 8.28
N LEU A 242 14.58 14.47 8.61
CA LEU A 242 13.50 14.43 7.64
C LEU A 242 13.34 15.75 6.87
N ARG A 243 13.53 16.89 7.52
CA ARG A 243 13.56 18.20 6.85
C ARG A 243 14.79 18.38 5.97
N ALA A 244 15.95 17.87 6.38
CA ALA A 244 17.19 17.94 5.60
C ALA A 244 17.18 16.98 4.40
N GLY A 245 16.51 15.83 4.54
CA GLY A 245 16.42 14.74 3.55
C GLY A 245 17.23 13.52 3.96
N VAL A 246 16.64 12.35 3.82
CA VAL A 246 17.17 11.03 4.16
C VAL A 246 17.22 10.12 2.94
N GLY A 247 18.05 9.09 2.98
CA GLY A 247 18.20 8.14 1.87
C GLY A 247 19.06 8.63 0.70
N ALA A 248 19.10 7.86 -0.37
CA ALA A 248 19.83 8.17 -1.59
C ALA A 248 19.03 7.72 -2.84
N PRO A 249 18.38 8.62 -3.62
CA PRO A 249 18.41 10.10 -3.45
C PRO A 249 17.73 10.55 -2.15
N ALA A 250 18.08 11.73 -1.67
CA ALA A 250 17.52 12.26 -0.43
C ALA A 250 16.04 12.59 -0.58
N VAL A 251 15.23 12.02 0.30
CA VAL A 251 13.78 12.30 0.43
C VAL A 251 13.56 13.12 1.68
N SER A 252 12.70 14.12 1.63
CA SER A 252 12.45 15.02 2.77
C SER A 252 10.98 15.39 2.90
N LEU A 253 10.59 15.81 4.11
CA LEU A 253 9.30 16.43 4.40
C LEU A 253 9.54 17.93 4.70
N LYS A 254 9.02 18.78 3.84
CA LYS A 254 9.09 20.24 3.99
C LYS A 254 7.75 20.85 3.61
N ALA A 255 7.15 21.57 4.53
CA ALA A 255 5.92 22.32 4.27
C ALA A 255 6.07 23.18 3.01
N THR A 256 5.04 23.22 2.18
CA THR A 256 4.96 23.99 0.92
C THR A 256 6.00 23.67 -0.17
N VAL A 257 6.86 22.68 0.02
CA VAL A 257 7.86 22.26 -0.97
C VAL A 257 7.54 20.88 -1.50
N ASN A 258 7.37 19.91 -0.64
CA ASN A 258 7.05 18.52 -0.98
C ASN A 258 5.95 17.90 -0.10
N VAL A 259 5.44 18.66 0.87
CA VAL A 259 4.16 18.45 1.52
C VAL A 259 3.26 19.61 1.12
N LEU A 260 2.13 19.33 0.54
CA LEU A 260 1.26 20.29 -0.13
C LEU A 260 -0.16 20.20 0.46
N ASN A 261 -0.80 21.36 0.59
CA ASN A 261 -2.19 21.44 1.03
C ASN A 261 -3.17 21.05 -0.09
N ASP A 262 -4.31 20.55 0.26
CA ASP A 262 -5.40 20.13 -0.63
C ASP A 262 -6.43 21.23 -0.94
N ALA A 263 -6.10 22.47 -0.59
CA ALA A 263 -6.71 23.74 -1.01
C ALA A 263 -7.82 24.29 -0.16
N SER A 264 -8.63 23.97 0.59
CA SER A 264 -9.69 24.66 1.37
C SER A 264 -10.66 23.74 2.11
N GLU A 265 -10.28 22.51 2.16
CA GLU A 265 -10.98 21.51 2.94
C GLU A 265 -10.53 21.62 4.42
N VAL A 266 -11.38 21.22 5.36
CA VAL A 266 -11.07 21.30 6.79
C VAL A 266 -10.87 19.91 7.35
N ASP A 267 -9.63 19.52 7.55
CA ASP A 267 -9.28 18.20 8.04
C ASP A 267 -9.31 18.11 9.56
N SER A 268 -9.46 16.90 10.06
CA SER A 268 -9.41 16.59 11.49
C SER A 268 -8.24 15.65 11.79
N LEU A 269 -7.25 16.13 12.52
CA LEU A 269 -6.04 15.41 12.88
C LEU A 269 -5.99 15.14 14.38
N VAL A 270 -5.79 13.90 14.74
CA VAL A 270 -5.64 13.44 16.12
C VAL A 270 -4.38 12.56 16.19
N GLY A 271 -3.32 12.99 16.86
CA GLY A 271 -2.12 12.20 17.04
C GLY A 271 -2.39 10.95 17.89
N GLY A 272 -2.89 11.16 19.07
CA GLY A 272 -3.16 10.08 20.01
C GLY A 272 -2.18 10.06 21.17
N ASN A 273 -1.53 8.93 21.41
CA ASN A 273 -0.48 8.82 22.41
C ASN A 273 0.88 8.94 21.73
N GLY A 274 1.76 9.75 22.26
CA GLY A 274 3.09 9.94 21.69
C GLY A 274 3.44 11.41 21.57
N THR A 275 4.44 11.71 20.76
CA THR A 275 4.81 13.08 20.36
C THR A 275 4.76 13.14 18.84
N ASP A 276 3.72 13.74 18.31
CA ASP A 276 3.34 13.64 16.91
C ASP A 276 3.81 14.82 16.08
N TRP A 277 3.91 14.65 14.78
CA TRP A 277 4.25 15.70 13.84
C TRP A 277 3.15 15.91 12.81
N TYR A 278 2.62 17.14 12.75
CA TYR A 278 1.47 17.50 11.93
C TYR A 278 1.87 18.41 10.78
N PHE A 279 1.38 18.12 9.59
CA PHE A 279 1.36 19.01 8.45
C PHE A 279 -0.11 19.33 8.13
N ARG A 280 -0.51 20.59 8.30
CA ARG A 280 -1.91 21.00 8.19
C ARG A 280 -2.07 22.36 7.52
N ALA A 281 -3.27 22.65 6.97
CA ALA A 281 -3.69 23.99 6.61
C ALA A 281 -4.05 24.82 7.86
N LEU A 282 -4.27 26.13 7.66
CA LEU A 282 -4.61 27.02 8.78
C LEU A 282 -6.00 26.73 9.38
N ASP A 283 -6.91 26.21 8.59
CA ASP A 283 -8.30 25.91 8.95
C ASP A 283 -8.51 24.48 9.46
N ASP A 284 -7.53 23.61 9.32
CA ASP A 284 -7.59 22.25 9.87
C ASP A 284 -7.64 22.22 11.39
N VAL A 285 -8.32 21.20 11.90
CA VAL A 285 -8.52 21.00 13.34
C VAL A 285 -7.58 19.95 13.88
N VAL A 286 -6.63 20.34 14.73
CA VAL A 286 -5.77 19.41 15.45
C VAL A 286 -6.27 19.30 16.89
N THR A 287 -6.47 18.09 17.38
CA THR A 287 -6.91 17.79 18.75
C THR A 287 -5.98 16.80 19.43
N GLY A 288 -5.95 16.82 20.76
CA GLY A 288 -5.11 15.90 21.54
C GLY A 288 -3.63 16.32 21.63
N LEU A 289 -3.32 17.58 21.28
CA LEU A 289 -1.93 18.10 21.35
C LEU A 289 -1.33 17.93 22.75
N VAL A 290 -0.14 17.37 22.79
CA VAL A 290 0.71 17.32 24.00
C VAL A 290 1.87 18.33 23.87
N THR A 291 2.64 18.50 24.95
CA THR A 291 3.84 19.35 24.90
C THR A 291 4.90 18.73 23.99
N ASP A 292 5.62 19.59 23.26
CA ASP A 292 6.74 19.23 22.36
C ASP A 292 6.32 18.67 20.98
N GLU A 293 5.05 18.61 20.64
CA GLU A 293 4.59 18.30 19.28
C GLU A 293 4.91 19.42 18.29
N VAL A 294 5.17 19.04 17.04
CA VAL A 294 5.51 19.98 15.97
C VAL A 294 4.33 20.13 15.01
N LEU A 295 3.96 21.39 14.76
CA LEU A 295 2.95 21.78 13.80
C LEU A 295 3.61 22.54 12.66
N ASP A 296 3.63 21.96 11.47
CA ASP A 296 4.01 22.65 10.24
C ASP A 296 2.76 23.07 9.47
N VAL A 297 2.65 24.36 9.17
CA VAL A 297 1.53 24.93 8.42
C VAL A 297 1.87 24.91 6.93
N LEU A 298 0.97 24.37 6.11
CA LEU A 298 1.07 24.25 4.66
C LEU A 298 0.63 25.51 3.92
#